data_cf54be6cc2bccbe6639f2272874ab60f
#
_entry.id   cf54be6cc2bccbe6639f2272874ab60f
#
_cell.length_a   1.000
_cell.length_b   1.000
_cell.length_c   1.000
_cell.angle_alpha   90.00
_cell.angle_beta   90.00
_cell.angle_gamma   90.00
#
_symmetry.space_group_name_H-M   'P 1'
#
loop_
_entity.id
_entity.type
_entity.pdbx_description
1 polymer ?
#
loop_
_entity_poly.entity_id
_entity_poly.type
_entity_poly.pdbx_seq_one_letter_code
_entity_poly.pdbx_strand_id
1 'polypeptide(L)'
;MRAIYKKEVCGFFRSMLGYLYIAFMLLVAGIFFTAFNLQGGVPEFGYVLGNTTMVLLVVIPVITMRTLGEEQRQKTDQLLFTAPVTVSSVVLGKFFAVVTVFAMPLIVLLACPLILAQYGTVPLLQSYSCFVAFVLMGAACISIGMFVSSLTEHQILAAVGTFAVLLVSYLINGMRGLIGAAALNSLAGFALMVLAAGALLAAFTKSVRPTAAVTVLAEAALAVAYVVAPTRFEGLFPRFLESFSLFERYYDFVDGAFDVTHLVYYLSVTGLFLFWTVQSVEKRRWSWVV
;
A
#
# COMPACT_ATOMS: atom_id res chain seq x y z
N MET A 1 20.90 -1.61 -12.78
CA MET A 1 19.51 -2.01 -12.58
C MET A 1 19.25 -3.49 -12.87
N ARG A 2 19.48 -4.02 -14.08
CA ARG A 2 19.21 -5.44 -14.44
C ARG A 2 19.88 -6.48 -13.53
N ALA A 3 21.13 -6.26 -13.15
CA ALA A 3 21.87 -7.20 -12.27
C ALA A 3 21.24 -7.29 -10.86
N ILE A 4 20.83 -6.15 -10.30
CA ILE A 4 20.15 -6.07 -8.99
C ILE A 4 18.81 -6.76 -9.06
N TYR A 5 18.00 -6.45 -10.07
CA TYR A 5 16.72 -7.11 -10.31
C TYR A 5 16.86 -8.65 -10.36
N LYS A 6 17.79 -9.15 -11.18
CA LYS A 6 18.05 -10.60 -11.30
C LYS A 6 18.51 -11.23 -9.99
N LYS A 7 19.40 -10.55 -9.24
CA LYS A 7 19.84 -10.99 -7.92
C LYS A 7 18.67 -11.13 -6.96
N GLU A 8 17.80 -10.11 -6.89
CA GLU A 8 16.66 -10.09 -5.98
C GLU A 8 15.62 -11.16 -6.33
N VAL A 9 15.22 -11.25 -7.61
CA VAL A 9 14.27 -12.30 -8.05
C VAL A 9 14.84 -13.70 -7.75
N CYS A 10 16.09 -13.97 -8.10
CA CYS A 10 16.74 -15.24 -7.76
C CYS A 10 16.81 -15.46 -6.24
N GLY A 11 16.98 -14.39 -5.45
CA GLY A 11 17.01 -14.44 -3.98
C GLY A 11 15.69 -14.94 -3.41
N PHE A 12 14.55 -14.47 -3.93
CA PHE A 12 13.23 -14.96 -3.52
C PHE A 12 13.03 -16.45 -3.82
N PHE A 13 13.53 -16.94 -4.94
CA PHE A 13 13.41 -18.35 -5.34
C PHE A 13 14.50 -19.26 -4.76
N ARG A 14 15.62 -18.73 -4.30
CA ARG A 14 16.60 -19.49 -3.50
C ARG A 14 16.15 -19.67 -2.06
N SER A 15 15.34 -18.73 -1.55
CA SER A 15 14.67 -18.86 -0.25
C SER A 15 13.33 -19.54 -0.43
N MET A 16 12.83 -20.20 0.62
CA MET A 16 11.51 -20.83 0.62
C MET A 16 10.36 -19.81 0.52
N LEU A 17 10.63 -18.52 0.77
CA LEU A 17 9.62 -17.46 0.85
C LEU A 17 8.88 -17.22 -0.46
N GLY A 18 9.58 -17.23 -1.60
CA GLY A 18 8.94 -17.02 -2.90
C GLY A 18 7.93 -18.12 -3.23
N TYR A 19 8.30 -19.36 -3.00
CA TYR A 19 7.41 -20.52 -3.23
C TYR A 19 6.23 -20.52 -2.26
N LEU A 20 6.50 -20.25 -0.97
CA LEU A 20 5.45 -20.18 0.06
C LEU A 20 4.44 -19.08 -0.26
N TYR A 21 4.92 -17.91 -0.72
CA TYR A 21 4.07 -16.81 -1.14
C TYR A 21 3.15 -17.22 -2.30
N ILE A 22 3.72 -17.79 -3.37
CA ILE A 22 2.95 -18.20 -4.56
C ILE A 22 1.91 -19.25 -4.18
N ALA A 23 2.32 -20.29 -3.42
CA ALA A 23 1.44 -21.35 -2.98
C ALA A 23 0.29 -20.81 -2.11
N PHE A 24 0.58 -19.92 -1.17
CA PHE A 24 -0.40 -19.32 -0.28
C PHE A 24 -1.41 -18.46 -1.07
N MET A 25 -0.93 -17.59 -1.97
CA MET A 25 -1.79 -16.75 -2.79
C MET A 25 -2.71 -17.58 -3.71
N LEU A 26 -2.17 -18.63 -4.36
CA LEU A 26 -2.96 -19.51 -5.20
C LEU A 26 -3.99 -20.32 -4.39
N LEU A 27 -3.62 -20.77 -3.19
CA LEU A 27 -4.52 -21.48 -2.28
C LEU A 27 -5.69 -20.59 -1.88
N VAL A 28 -5.43 -19.39 -1.40
CA VAL A 28 -6.48 -18.46 -0.94
C VAL A 28 -7.36 -18.04 -2.11
N ALA A 29 -6.78 -17.64 -3.23
CA ALA A 29 -7.54 -17.28 -4.44
C ALA A 29 -8.35 -18.48 -4.95
N GLY A 30 -7.83 -19.71 -4.89
CA GLY A 30 -8.53 -20.93 -5.23
C GLY A 30 -9.74 -21.22 -4.33
N ILE A 31 -9.61 -20.97 -3.03
CA ILE A 31 -10.74 -21.10 -2.07
C ILE A 31 -11.84 -20.08 -2.44
N PHE A 32 -11.50 -18.80 -2.65
CA PHE A 32 -12.48 -17.80 -3.04
C PHE A 32 -13.08 -18.08 -4.42
N PHE A 33 -12.28 -18.54 -5.37
CA PHE A 33 -12.77 -18.96 -6.68
C PHE A 33 -13.80 -20.08 -6.57
N THR A 34 -13.52 -21.10 -5.76
CA THR A 34 -14.47 -22.19 -5.53
C THR A 34 -15.74 -21.72 -4.86
N ALA A 35 -15.61 -20.89 -3.83
CA ALA A 35 -16.76 -20.41 -3.05
C ALA A 35 -17.67 -19.48 -3.85
N PHE A 36 -17.10 -18.48 -4.56
CA PHE A 36 -17.90 -17.46 -5.25
C PHE A 36 -18.29 -17.87 -6.66
N ASN A 37 -17.34 -18.35 -7.47
CA ASN A 37 -17.60 -18.64 -8.88
C ASN A 37 -18.20 -20.02 -9.09
N LEU A 38 -17.64 -21.08 -8.46
CA LEU A 38 -18.13 -22.45 -8.72
C LEU A 38 -19.36 -22.80 -7.88
N GLN A 39 -19.41 -22.46 -6.59
CA GLN A 39 -20.56 -22.77 -5.73
C GLN A 39 -21.60 -21.64 -5.73
N GLY A 40 -21.14 -20.39 -5.69
CA GLY A 40 -21.99 -19.20 -5.66
C GLY A 40 -22.57 -18.83 -7.03
N GLY A 41 -22.02 -19.38 -8.14
CA GLY A 41 -22.49 -19.08 -9.50
C GLY A 41 -22.27 -17.63 -9.95
N VAL A 42 -21.38 -16.86 -9.26
CA VAL A 42 -21.07 -15.48 -9.62
C VAL A 42 -20.11 -15.48 -10.83
N PRO A 43 -20.51 -14.87 -11.97
CA PRO A 43 -19.69 -14.94 -13.20
C PRO A 43 -18.49 -14.01 -13.17
N GLU A 44 -18.45 -13.02 -12.26
CA GLU A 44 -17.44 -11.99 -12.20
C GLU A 44 -16.24 -12.43 -11.35
N PHE A 45 -15.07 -12.56 -11.99
CA PHE A 45 -13.84 -12.92 -11.29
C PHE A 45 -13.32 -11.79 -10.37
N GLY A 46 -13.77 -10.56 -10.58
CA GLY A 46 -13.43 -9.41 -9.76
C GLY A 46 -13.68 -9.61 -8.26
N TYR A 47 -14.74 -10.34 -7.89
CA TYR A 47 -15.06 -10.66 -6.49
C TYR A 47 -14.01 -11.55 -5.83
N VAL A 48 -13.39 -12.48 -6.56
CA VAL A 48 -12.31 -13.32 -6.03
C VAL A 48 -11.09 -12.46 -5.67
N LEU A 49 -10.68 -11.58 -6.60
CA LEU A 49 -9.57 -10.67 -6.34
C LEU A 49 -9.92 -9.65 -5.25
N GLY A 50 -11.17 -9.14 -5.22
CA GLY A 50 -11.65 -8.22 -4.19
C GLY A 50 -11.54 -8.81 -2.78
N ASN A 51 -11.95 -10.06 -2.58
CA ASN A 51 -11.79 -10.73 -1.30
C ASN A 51 -10.32 -11.05 -0.99
N THR A 52 -9.50 -11.29 -2.02
CA THR A 52 -8.06 -11.50 -1.85
C THR A 52 -7.33 -10.22 -1.41
N THR A 53 -7.90 -9.03 -1.56
CA THR A 53 -7.28 -7.77 -1.10
C THR A 53 -7.00 -7.78 0.40
N MET A 54 -7.86 -8.39 1.22
CA MET A 54 -7.62 -8.54 2.66
C MET A 54 -6.33 -9.34 2.95
N VAL A 55 -6.03 -10.31 2.12
CA VAL A 55 -4.84 -11.17 2.27
C VAL A 55 -3.56 -10.37 2.00
N LEU A 56 -3.62 -9.35 1.14
CA LEU A 56 -2.48 -8.47 0.87
C LEU A 56 -1.98 -7.74 2.11
N LEU A 57 -2.85 -7.50 3.11
CA LEU A 57 -2.46 -6.89 4.38
C LEU A 57 -1.37 -7.69 5.11
N VAL A 58 -1.40 -9.01 4.97
CA VAL A 58 -0.42 -9.90 5.60
C VAL A 58 0.74 -10.21 4.66
N VAL A 59 0.43 -10.46 3.41
CA VAL A 59 1.39 -10.95 2.42
C VAL A 59 2.40 -9.87 2.01
N ILE A 60 1.93 -8.64 1.77
CA ILE A 60 2.82 -7.55 1.35
C ILE A 60 3.86 -7.21 2.41
N PRO A 61 3.52 -7.03 3.71
CA PRO A 61 4.52 -6.87 4.75
C PRO A 61 5.59 -7.96 4.76
N VAL A 62 5.19 -9.23 4.58
CA VAL A 62 6.12 -10.37 4.59
C VAL A 62 7.11 -10.34 3.43
N ILE A 63 6.66 -9.99 2.21
CA ILE A 63 7.55 -9.93 1.04
C ILE A 63 8.42 -8.67 1.03
N THR A 64 7.95 -7.56 1.61
CA THR A 64 8.66 -6.27 1.60
C THR A 64 9.62 -6.10 2.77
N MET A 65 9.40 -6.76 3.92
CA MET A 65 10.23 -6.59 5.12
C MET A 65 11.72 -6.88 4.89
N ARG A 66 12.06 -7.76 3.94
CA ARG A 66 13.43 -8.18 3.66
C ARG A 66 14.14 -7.33 2.61
N THR A 67 13.41 -6.51 1.85
CA THR A 67 13.94 -5.83 0.67
C THR A 67 15.10 -4.88 0.96
N LEU A 68 14.96 -4.05 2.01
CA LEU A 68 15.97 -3.07 2.42
C LEU A 68 16.49 -3.34 3.84
N GLY A 69 15.63 -3.80 4.76
CA GLY A 69 16.00 -4.04 6.15
C GLY A 69 17.05 -5.15 6.32
N GLU A 70 17.05 -6.17 5.45
CA GLU A 70 18.02 -7.26 5.54
C GLU A 70 19.43 -6.80 5.15
N GLU A 71 19.60 -5.99 4.10
CA GLU A 71 20.90 -5.45 3.69
C GLU A 71 21.48 -4.50 4.74
N GLN A 72 20.60 -3.70 5.37
CA GLN A 72 20.99 -2.81 6.48
C GLN A 72 21.50 -3.61 7.68
N ARG A 73 20.78 -4.67 8.07
CA ARG A 73 21.18 -5.54 9.19
C ARG A 73 22.48 -6.26 8.93
N GLN A 74 22.71 -6.69 7.69
CA GLN A 74 23.95 -7.39 7.28
C GLN A 74 25.08 -6.42 6.93
N LYS A 75 24.85 -5.10 6.96
CA LYS A 75 25.80 -4.04 6.54
C LYS A 75 26.33 -4.22 5.10
N THR A 76 25.59 -4.96 4.28
CA THR A 76 25.91 -5.16 2.86
C THR A 76 25.52 -3.97 1.99
N ASP A 77 24.72 -3.05 2.51
CA ASP A 77 24.43 -1.74 1.94
C ASP A 77 25.71 -0.91 1.71
N GLN A 78 26.74 -1.05 2.57
CA GLN A 78 28.03 -0.38 2.41
C GLN A 78 28.74 -0.77 1.09
N LEU A 79 28.68 -2.05 0.72
CA LEU A 79 29.24 -2.52 -0.56
C LEU A 79 28.46 -1.96 -1.76
N LEU A 80 27.18 -1.72 -1.57
CA LEU A 80 26.31 -1.14 -2.60
C LEU A 80 26.61 0.36 -2.80
N PHE A 81 26.94 1.07 -1.72
CA PHE A 81 27.29 2.50 -1.76
C PHE A 81 28.70 2.78 -2.32
N THR A 82 29.61 1.82 -2.25
CA THR A 82 30.95 1.93 -2.86
C THR A 82 30.94 1.58 -4.36
N ALA A 83 29.92 0.87 -4.83
CA ALA A 83 29.77 0.56 -6.25
C ALA A 83 29.32 1.81 -7.06
N PRO A 84 29.73 1.98 -8.32
CA PRO A 84 29.32 3.10 -9.15
C PRO A 84 27.87 2.94 -9.67
N VAL A 85 26.90 2.79 -8.75
CA VAL A 85 25.48 2.61 -9.03
C VAL A 85 24.68 3.70 -8.34
N THR A 86 23.70 4.26 -9.03
CA THR A 86 22.78 5.26 -8.44
C THR A 86 21.80 4.58 -7.48
N VAL A 87 21.51 5.24 -6.36
CA VAL A 87 20.55 4.74 -5.34
C VAL A 87 19.18 4.47 -5.97
N SER A 88 18.73 5.34 -6.85
CA SER A 88 17.48 5.16 -7.59
C SER A 88 17.44 3.85 -8.40
N SER A 89 18.55 3.49 -9.06
CA SER A 89 18.65 2.21 -9.81
C SER A 89 18.55 0.99 -8.89
N VAL A 90 19.03 1.12 -7.65
CA VAL A 90 18.94 0.04 -6.63
C VAL A 90 17.51 -0.13 -6.18
N VAL A 91 16.88 0.97 -5.74
CA VAL A 91 15.51 0.97 -5.25
C VAL A 91 14.53 0.48 -6.33
N LEU A 92 14.63 1.00 -7.55
CA LEU A 92 13.80 0.56 -8.67
C LEU A 92 14.04 -0.91 -9.03
N GLY A 93 15.30 -1.36 -9.03
CA GLY A 93 15.64 -2.77 -9.31
C GLY A 93 14.97 -3.73 -8.30
N LYS A 94 15.00 -3.38 -7.01
CA LYS A 94 14.33 -4.11 -5.93
C LYS A 94 12.82 -4.06 -6.05
N PHE A 95 12.26 -2.87 -6.30
CA PHE A 95 10.83 -2.69 -6.48
C PHE A 95 10.27 -3.59 -7.60
N PHE A 96 10.87 -3.53 -8.79
CA PHE A 96 10.41 -4.36 -9.89
C PHE A 96 10.61 -5.86 -9.63
N ALA A 97 11.61 -6.26 -8.86
CA ALA A 97 11.78 -7.65 -8.45
C ALA A 97 10.62 -8.13 -7.56
N VAL A 98 10.23 -7.34 -6.55
CA VAL A 98 9.11 -7.67 -5.67
C VAL A 98 7.79 -7.67 -6.43
N VAL A 99 7.56 -6.68 -7.32
CA VAL A 99 6.36 -6.63 -8.17
C VAL A 99 6.29 -7.85 -9.09
N THR A 100 7.41 -8.30 -9.64
CA THR A 100 7.45 -9.51 -10.47
C THR A 100 7.08 -10.75 -9.67
N VAL A 101 7.63 -10.91 -8.47
CA VAL A 101 7.27 -12.03 -7.57
C VAL A 101 5.77 -11.95 -7.21
N PHE A 102 5.26 -10.75 -6.92
CA PHE A 102 3.85 -10.50 -6.64
C PHE A 102 2.95 -10.88 -7.83
N ALA A 103 3.36 -10.57 -9.04
CA ALA A 103 2.57 -10.84 -10.24
C ALA A 103 2.53 -12.34 -10.64
N MET A 104 3.48 -13.16 -10.20
CA MET A 104 3.55 -14.57 -10.61
C MET A 104 2.28 -15.40 -10.33
N PRO A 105 1.70 -15.41 -9.12
CA PRO A 105 0.45 -16.12 -8.89
C PRO A 105 -0.70 -15.52 -9.71
N LEU A 106 -0.69 -14.23 -9.98
CA LEU A 106 -1.73 -13.57 -10.77
C LEU A 106 -1.70 -14.02 -12.24
N ILE A 107 -0.51 -14.31 -12.79
CA ILE A 107 -0.39 -14.87 -14.16
C ILE A 107 -1.10 -16.22 -14.26
N VAL A 108 -1.00 -17.05 -13.22
CA VAL A 108 -1.74 -18.33 -13.19
C VAL A 108 -3.24 -18.09 -13.10
N LEU A 109 -3.65 -17.14 -12.26
CA LEU A 109 -5.07 -16.80 -12.07
C LEU A 109 -5.71 -16.17 -13.32
N LEU A 110 -4.92 -15.58 -14.25
CA LEU A 110 -5.44 -15.07 -15.53
C LEU A 110 -6.15 -16.13 -16.39
N ALA A 111 -5.85 -17.41 -16.16
CA ALA A 111 -6.52 -18.51 -16.85
C ALA A 111 -7.96 -18.75 -16.32
N CYS A 112 -8.25 -18.38 -15.07
CA CYS A 112 -9.54 -18.66 -14.44
C CYS A 112 -10.75 -18.04 -15.15
N PRO A 113 -10.74 -16.74 -15.55
CA PRO A 113 -11.85 -16.15 -16.31
C PRO A 113 -12.08 -16.84 -17.66
N LEU A 114 -11.02 -17.32 -18.33
CA LEU A 114 -11.14 -18.05 -19.60
C LEU A 114 -11.80 -19.43 -19.39
N ILE A 115 -11.47 -20.09 -18.30
CA ILE A 115 -12.10 -21.38 -17.94
C ILE A 115 -13.59 -21.14 -17.65
N LEU A 116 -13.93 -20.12 -16.86
CA LEU A 116 -15.32 -19.78 -16.56
C LEU A 116 -16.13 -19.46 -17.83
N ALA A 117 -15.52 -18.76 -18.79
CA ALA A 117 -16.18 -18.39 -20.04
C ALA A 117 -16.59 -19.58 -20.90
N GLN A 118 -16.05 -20.79 -20.66
CA GLN A 118 -16.49 -22.01 -21.32
C GLN A 118 -17.80 -22.58 -20.74
N TYR A 119 -18.15 -22.17 -19.52
CA TYR A 119 -19.33 -22.69 -18.81
C TYR A 119 -20.47 -21.67 -18.70
N GLY A 120 -20.23 -20.40 -19.06
CA GLY A 120 -21.26 -19.35 -18.99
C GLY A 120 -20.82 -18.02 -19.59
N THR A 121 -21.71 -17.04 -19.54
CA THR A 121 -21.42 -15.66 -19.98
C THR A 121 -20.65 -14.92 -18.90
N VAL A 122 -19.35 -14.74 -19.12
CA VAL A 122 -18.45 -14.01 -18.19
C VAL A 122 -18.06 -12.66 -18.79
N PRO A 123 -18.10 -11.56 -18.04
CA PRO A 123 -17.62 -10.26 -18.51
C PRO A 123 -16.08 -10.23 -18.50
N LEU A 124 -15.46 -10.76 -19.57
CA LEU A 124 -14.01 -10.90 -19.66
C LEU A 124 -13.27 -9.55 -19.54
N LEU A 125 -13.80 -8.50 -20.21
CA LEU A 125 -13.18 -7.18 -20.16
C LEU A 125 -13.13 -6.63 -18.72
N GLN A 126 -14.21 -6.76 -17.97
CA GLN A 126 -14.27 -6.37 -16.56
C GLN A 126 -13.30 -7.21 -15.72
N SER A 127 -13.28 -8.53 -15.91
CA SER A 127 -12.37 -9.42 -15.20
C SER A 127 -10.91 -9.04 -15.42
N TYR A 128 -10.48 -8.77 -16.65
CA TYR A 128 -9.10 -8.35 -16.93
C TYR A 128 -8.78 -6.93 -16.45
N SER A 129 -9.75 -6.01 -16.47
CA SER A 129 -9.56 -4.68 -15.87
C SER A 129 -9.30 -4.78 -14.36
N CYS A 130 -9.99 -5.69 -13.65
CA CYS A 130 -9.73 -5.99 -12.25
C CYS A 130 -8.31 -6.51 -12.01
N PHE A 131 -7.75 -7.36 -12.91
CA PHE A 131 -6.36 -7.80 -12.79
C PHE A 131 -5.37 -6.64 -12.90
N VAL A 132 -5.56 -5.74 -13.87
CA VAL A 132 -4.68 -4.57 -14.03
C VAL A 132 -4.74 -3.69 -12.79
N ALA A 133 -5.94 -3.38 -12.30
CA ALA A 133 -6.14 -2.59 -11.09
C ALA A 133 -5.50 -3.27 -9.86
N PHE A 134 -5.63 -4.60 -9.73
CA PHE A 134 -5.05 -5.37 -8.63
C PHE A 134 -3.52 -5.34 -8.63
N VAL A 135 -2.89 -5.47 -9.81
CA VAL A 135 -1.43 -5.35 -9.95
C VAL A 135 -0.95 -3.95 -9.56
N LEU A 136 -1.64 -2.89 -10.01
CA LEU A 136 -1.26 -1.52 -9.68
C LEU A 136 -1.48 -1.20 -8.20
N MET A 137 -2.60 -1.64 -7.61
CA MET A 137 -2.85 -1.53 -6.18
C MET A 137 -1.77 -2.27 -5.38
N GLY A 138 -1.43 -3.51 -5.77
CA GLY A 138 -0.37 -4.28 -5.16
C GLY A 138 0.99 -3.58 -5.26
N ALA A 139 1.31 -2.97 -6.41
CA ALA A 139 2.52 -2.19 -6.60
C ALA A 139 2.56 -0.97 -5.67
N ALA A 140 1.44 -0.26 -5.48
CA ALA A 140 1.33 0.84 -4.53
C ALA A 140 1.55 0.36 -3.08
N CYS A 141 0.93 -0.74 -2.68
CA CYS A 141 1.14 -1.33 -1.35
C CYS A 141 2.60 -1.80 -1.14
N ILE A 142 3.23 -2.39 -2.17
CA ILE A 142 4.65 -2.79 -2.14
C ILE A 142 5.55 -1.57 -1.97
N SER A 143 5.28 -0.45 -2.66
CA SER A 143 6.07 0.78 -2.53
C SER A 143 6.02 1.35 -1.11
N ILE A 144 4.84 1.31 -0.46
CA ILE A 144 4.67 1.69 0.94
C ILE A 144 5.48 0.77 1.85
N GLY A 145 5.39 -0.56 1.65
CA GLY A 145 6.14 -1.53 2.42
C GLY A 145 7.66 -1.36 2.28
N MET A 146 8.15 -1.06 1.09
CA MET A 146 9.56 -0.75 0.85
C MET A 146 10.00 0.53 1.55
N PHE A 147 9.16 1.57 1.56
CA PHE A 147 9.44 2.80 2.30
C PHE A 147 9.57 2.51 3.80
N VAL A 148 8.62 1.81 4.40
CA VAL A 148 8.68 1.43 5.82
C VAL A 148 9.91 0.56 6.11
N SER A 149 10.26 -0.39 5.22
CA SER A 149 11.46 -1.22 5.32
C SER A 149 12.75 -0.39 5.21
N SER A 150 12.72 0.79 4.57
CA SER A 150 13.86 1.69 4.50
C SER A 150 14.12 2.46 5.81
N LEU A 151 13.14 2.58 6.68
CA LEU A 151 13.22 3.35 7.93
C LEU A 151 13.80 2.56 9.10
N THR A 152 13.82 1.22 9.03
CA THR A 152 14.24 0.36 10.15
C THR A 152 15.12 -0.79 9.69
N GLU A 153 16.09 -1.16 10.53
CA GLU A 153 16.99 -2.30 10.32
C GLU A 153 16.34 -3.63 10.79
N HIS A 154 15.29 -3.53 11.58
CA HIS A 154 14.60 -4.71 12.12
C HIS A 154 13.47 -5.17 11.21
N GLN A 155 13.61 -6.34 10.61
CA GLN A 155 12.62 -6.93 9.68
C GLN A 155 11.22 -7.03 10.29
N ILE A 156 11.13 -7.42 11.58
CA ILE A 156 9.84 -7.55 12.28
C ILE A 156 9.16 -6.19 12.43
N LEU A 157 9.91 -5.14 12.80
CA LEU A 157 9.37 -3.78 12.90
C LEU A 157 8.93 -3.25 11.53
N ALA A 158 9.68 -3.56 10.46
CA ALA A 158 9.28 -3.22 9.10
C ALA A 158 7.96 -3.91 8.71
N ALA A 159 7.82 -5.20 9.01
CA ALA A 159 6.60 -5.95 8.73
C ALA A 159 5.40 -5.40 9.51
N VAL A 160 5.54 -5.22 10.83
CA VAL A 160 4.47 -4.68 11.68
C VAL A 160 4.09 -3.26 11.28
N GLY A 161 5.08 -2.42 10.98
CA GLY A 161 4.84 -1.05 10.49
C GLY A 161 4.11 -1.02 9.15
N THR A 162 4.52 -1.84 8.19
CA THR A 162 3.83 -1.97 6.90
C THR A 162 2.42 -2.49 7.09
N PHE A 163 2.23 -3.54 7.90
CA PHE A 163 0.91 -4.08 8.22
C PHE A 163 0.01 -3.00 8.83
N ALA A 164 0.52 -2.23 9.80
CA ALA A 164 -0.25 -1.17 10.46
C ALA A 164 -0.69 -0.08 9.45
N VAL A 165 0.20 0.37 8.57
CA VAL A 165 -0.14 1.39 7.55
C VAL A 165 -1.18 0.87 6.57
N LEU A 166 -1.02 -0.36 6.07
CA LEU A 166 -1.98 -0.97 5.15
C LEU A 166 -3.31 -1.26 5.84
N LEU A 167 -3.29 -1.71 7.11
CA LEU A 167 -4.50 -1.96 7.91
C LEU A 167 -5.28 -0.65 8.12
N VAL A 168 -4.62 0.45 8.45
CA VAL A 168 -5.27 1.76 8.57
C VAL A 168 -5.94 2.13 7.24
N SER A 169 -5.23 2.00 6.11
CA SER A 169 -5.80 2.27 4.78
C SER A 169 -7.00 1.38 4.46
N TYR A 170 -6.99 0.12 4.91
CA TYR A 170 -8.10 -0.81 4.72
C TYR A 170 -9.30 -0.47 5.61
N LEU A 171 -9.06 -0.13 6.90
CA LEU A 171 -10.11 0.19 7.87
C LEU A 171 -10.78 1.54 7.59
N ILE A 172 -10.09 2.48 6.92
CA ILE A 172 -10.68 3.77 6.51
C ILE A 172 -12.02 3.57 5.79
N ASN A 173 -12.11 2.54 4.96
CA ASN A 173 -13.32 2.18 4.23
C ASN A 173 -14.48 1.83 5.19
N GLY A 174 -14.22 0.99 6.19
CA GLY A 174 -15.22 0.64 7.21
C GLY A 174 -15.62 1.81 8.12
N MET A 175 -14.68 2.70 8.41
CA MET A 175 -14.92 3.87 9.26
C MET A 175 -15.85 4.91 8.61
N ARG A 176 -15.85 4.98 7.28
CA ARG A 176 -16.69 5.91 6.52
C ARG A 176 -18.19 5.76 6.84
N GLY A 177 -18.66 4.52 7.01
CA GLY A 177 -20.05 4.24 7.41
C GLY A 177 -20.39 4.64 8.85
N LEU A 178 -19.38 4.72 9.72
CA LEU A 178 -19.52 5.11 11.12
C LEU A 178 -19.43 6.63 11.33
N ILE A 179 -18.64 7.32 10.50
CA ILE A 179 -18.49 8.77 10.56
C ILE A 179 -19.58 9.39 9.68
N GLY A 180 -20.69 9.80 10.32
CA GLY A 180 -21.79 10.49 9.62
C GLY A 180 -21.28 11.76 8.90
N ALA A 181 -21.97 12.13 7.81
CA ALA A 181 -21.63 13.30 6.99
C ALA A 181 -21.84 14.67 7.69
N ALA A 182 -22.23 14.68 8.96
CA ALA A 182 -22.45 15.91 9.71
C ALA A 182 -21.18 16.76 9.81
N ALA A 183 -21.31 18.07 9.66
CA ALA A 183 -20.21 19.02 9.73
C ALA A 183 -19.43 18.92 11.05
N LEU A 184 -20.11 18.63 12.16
CA LEU A 184 -19.50 18.43 13.47
C LEU A 184 -18.58 17.20 13.51
N ASN A 185 -18.96 16.11 12.85
CA ASN A 185 -18.14 14.90 12.78
C ASN A 185 -16.85 15.14 11.98
N SER A 186 -16.94 15.94 10.91
CA SER A 186 -15.78 16.35 10.13
C SER A 186 -14.84 17.24 10.95
N LEU A 187 -15.37 18.19 11.72
CA LEU A 187 -14.59 19.01 12.64
C LEU A 187 -13.86 18.14 13.68
N ALA A 188 -14.60 17.22 14.35
CA ALA A 188 -14.02 16.33 15.36
C ALA A 188 -12.93 15.43 14.78
N GLY A 189 -13.12 14.93 13.56
CA GLY A 189 -12.14 14.10 12.85
C GLY A 189 -10.84 14.86 12.55
N PHE A 190 -10.94 16.07 12.01
CA PHE A 190 -9.76 16.92 11.77
C PHE A 190 -9.08 17.35 13.07
N ALA A 191 -9.84 17.70 14.11
CA ALA A 191 -9.30 18.05 15.43
C ALA A 191 -8.50 16.87 16.02
N LEU A 192 -9.07 15.66 16.02
CA LEU A 192 -8.36 14.46 16.46
C LEU A 192 -7.06 14.22 15.65
N MET A 193 -7.08 14.45 14.35
CA MET A 193 -5.91 14.29 13.49
C MET A 193 -4.82 15.33 13.80
N VAL A 194 -5.19 16.60 14.04
CA VAL A 194 -4.26 17.66 14.43
C VAL A 194 -3.65 17.37 15.80
N LEU A 195 -4.46 16.90 16.76
CA LEU A 195 -3.95 16.49 18.08
C LEU A 195 -2.98 15.32 17.99
N ALA A 196 -3.32 14.29 17.20
CA ALA A 196 -2.44 13.13 16.98
C ALA A 196 -1.11 13.53 16.32
N ALA A 197 -1.16 14.39 15.28
CA ALA A 197 0.02 14.92 14.63
C ALA A 197 0.88 15.76 15.59
N GLY A 198 0.25 16.59 16.42
CA GLY A 198 0.92 17.38 17.46
C GLY A 198 1.60 16.50 18.51
N ALA A 199 0.93 15.45 18.98
CA ALA A 199 1.52 14.49 19.92
C ALA A 199 2.73 13.76 19.32
N LEU A 200 2.64 13.32 18.05
CA LEU A 200 3.76 12.73 17.34
C LEU A 200 4.93 13.71 17.19
N LEU A 201 4.67 14.95 16.77
CA LEU A 201 5.70 15.98 16.66
C LEU A 201 6.37 16.26 18.01
N ALA A 202 5.61 16.32 19.12
CA ALA A 202 6.15 16.49 20.45
C ALA A 202 7.08 15.33 20.86
N ALA A 203 6.71 14.10 20.52
CA ALA A 203 7.51 12.92 20.77
C ALA A 203 8.84 12.92 19.98
N PHE A 204 8.81 13.36 18.72
CA PHE A 204 10.00 13.42 17.86
C PHE A 204 10.94 14.59 18.21
N THR A 205 10.38 15.78 18.47
CA THR A 205 11.18 17.00 18.74
C THR A 205 11.65 17.11 20.18
N LYS A 206 11.13 16.24 21.08
CA LYS A 206 11.37 16.30 22.54
C LYS A 206 11.10 17.68 23.17
N SER A 207 10.40 18.57 22.47
CA SER A 207 10.07 19.91 22.90
C SER A 207 8.55 20.10 22.91
N VAL A 208 7.96 20.06 24.12
CA VAL A 208 6.50 20.12 24.28
C VAL A 208 5.94 21.52 24.04
N ARG A 209 6.67 22.57 24.44
CA ARG A 209 6.18 23.97 24.40
C ARG A 209 5.91 24.49 22.97
N PRO A 210 6.86 24.46 22.01
CA PRO A 210 6.59 24.95 20.65
C PRO A 210 5.59 24.06 19.88
N THR A 211 5.61 22.74 20.09
CA THR A 211 4.64 21.85 19.46
C THR A 211 3.22 22.06 19.98
N ALA A 212 3.04 22.27 21.30
CA ALA A 212 1.75 22.62 21.87
C ALA A 212 1.21 23.96 21.32
N ALA A 213 2.07 24.98 21.16
CA ALA A 213 1.66 26.24 20.55
C ALA A 213 1.17 26.07 19.10
N VAL A 214 1.88 25.27 18.29
CA VAL A 214 1.49 25.00 16.89
C VAL A 214 0.18 24.21 16.83
N THR A 215 -0.02 23.20 17.68
CA THR A 215 -1.26 22.43 17.72
C THR A 215 -2.46 23.27 18.15
N VAL A 216 -2.31 24.10 19.17
CA VAL A 216 -3.38 25.02 19.62
C VAL A 216 -3.73 26.04 18.54
N LEU A 217 -2.74 26.58 17.82
CA LEU A 217 -2.97 27.48 16.71
C LEU A 217 -3.71 26.79 15.55
N ALA A 218 -3.34 25.55 15.21
CA ALA A 218 -4.01 24.77 14.19
C ALA A 218 -5.46 24.45 14.57
N GLU A 219 -5.73 24.07 15.82
CA GLU A 219 -7.08 23.85 16.34
C GLU A 219 -7.94 25.13 16.31
N ALA A 220 -7.36 26.26 16.72
CA ALA A 220 -8.05 27.55 16.67
C ALA A 220 -8.39 27.94 15.22
N ALA A 221 -7.46 27.76 14.28
CA ALA A 221 -7.70 28.01 12.85
C ALA A 221 -8.82 27.12 12.30
N LEU A 222 -8.84 25.85 12.70
CA LEU A 222 -9.85 24.87 12.31
C LEU A 222 -11.24 25.25 12.86
N ALA A 223 -11.31 25.69 14.12
CA ALA A 223 -12.54 26.17 14.75
C ALA A 223 -13.07 27.44 14.07
N VAL A 224 -12.20 28.40 13.75
CA VAL A 224 -12.57 29.62 13.01
C VAL A 224 -13.09 29.28 11.61
N ALA A 225 -12.41 28.37 10.89
CA ALA A 225 -12.86 27.94 9.57
C ALA A 225 -14.23 27.27 9.60
N TYR A 226 -14.52 26.50 10.65
CA TYR A 226 -15.85 25.89 10.86
C TYR A 226 -16.92 26.95 11.10
N VAL A 227 -16.66 27.96 11.92
CA VAL A 227 -17.63 29.04 12.22
C VAL A 227 -17.95 29.86 10.97
N VAL A 228 -16.95 30.11 10.11
CA VAL A 228 -17.10 30.91 8.89
C VAL A 228 -17.87 30.14 7.80
N ALA A 229 -17.67 28.82 7.68
CA ALA A 229 -18.25 28.07 6.59
C ALA A 229 -18.64 26.64 7.02
N PRO A 230 -19.67 26.46 7.89
CA PRO A 230 -20.02 25.14 8.42
C PRO A 230 -20.48 24.15 7.33
N THR A 231 -21.15 24.64 6.30
CA THR A 231 -21.63 23.81 5.18
C THR A 231 -20.52 23.17 4.36
N ARG A 232 -19.33 23.79 4.31
CA ARG A 232 -18.17 23.20 3.62
C ARG A 232 -17.55 22.02 4.36
N PHE A 233 -17.79 21.92 5.68
CA PHE A 233 -17.32 20.82 6.49
C PHE A 233 -18.17 19.56 6.36
N GLU A 234 -19.37 19.66 5.77
CA GLU A 234 -20.24 18.50 5.56
C GLU A 234 -19.57 17.48 4.64
N GLY A 235 -19.27 16.29 5.19
CA GLY A 235 -18.63 15.20 4.46
C GLY A 235 -17.18 15.44 4.03
N LEU A 236 -16.53 16.53 4.48
CA LEU A 236 -15.17 16.85 4.06
C LEU A 236 -14.15 15.88 4.66
N PHE A 237 -14.31 15.50 5.92
CA PHE A 237 -13.42 14.53 6.57
C PHE A 237 -13.55 13.11 5.98
N PRO A 238 -14.76 12.56 5.77
CA PRO A 238 -14.90 11.31 5.02
C PRO A 238 -14.26 11.33 3.64
N ARG A 239 -14.43 12.41 2.86
CA ARG A 239 -13.77 12.56 1.54
C ARG A 239 -12.25 12.65 1.64
N PHE A 240 -11.74 13.31 2.67
CA PHE A 240 -10.30 13.35 2.94
C PHE A 240 -9.76 11.96 3.25
N LEU A 241 -10.42 11.19 4.11
CA LEU A 241 -10.06 9.81 4.42
C LEU A 241 -10.11 8.92 3.17
N GLU A 242 -11.11 9.10 2.30
CA GLU A 242 -11.24 8.38 1.02
C GLU A 242 -10.01 8.56 0.14
N SER A 243 -9.38 9.75 0.18
CA SER A 243 -8.15 10.01 -0.58
C SER A 243 -6.98 9.10 -0.16
N PHE A 244 -6.97 8.57 1.06
CA PHE A 244 -5.97 7.64 1.58
C PHE A 244 -6.38 6.18 1.47
N SER A 245 -7.63 5.89 1.09
CA SER A 245 -8.11 4.52 0.90
C SER A 245 -7.58 3.95 -0.42
N LEU A 246 -6.61 3.03 -0.32
CA LEU A 246 -6.08 2.29 -1.46
C LEU A 246 -7.06 1.21 -1.94
N PHE A 247 -7.74 0.57 -1.00
CA PHE A 247 -8.54 -0.62 -1.27
C PHE A 247 -9.93 -0.29 -1.80
N GLU A 248 -10.53 0.84 -1.42
CA GLU A 248 -11.88 1.24 -1.86
C GLU A 248 -11.94 1.42 -3.37
N ARG A 249 -10.95 2.13 -3.92
CA ARG A 249 -10.86 2.40 -5.37
C ARG A 249 -10.75 1.14 -6.23
N TYR A 250 -10.34 0.02 -5.63
CA TYR A 250 -10.30 -1.25 -6.31
C TYR A 250 -11.71 -1.82 -6.53
N TYR A 251 -12.63 -1.62 -5.56
CA TYR A 251 -13.99 -2.14 -5.67
C TYR A 251 -14.79 -1.48 -6.79
N ASP A 252 -14.46 -0.26 -7.20
CA ASP A 252 -15.07 0.39 -8.37
C ASP A 252 -14.82 -0.43 -9.66
N PHE A 253 -13.62 -1.05 -9.77
CA PHE A 253 -13.34 -1.97 -10.89
C PHE A 253 -14.12 -3.28 -10.78
N VAL A 254 -14.34 -3.78 -9.57
CA VAL A 254 -15.16 -4.98 -9.32
C VAL A 254 -16.60 -4.71 -9.73
N ASP A 255 -17.12 -3.52 -9.48
CA ASP A 255 -18.47 -3.08 -9.86
C ASP A 255 -18.59 -2.72 -11.35
N GLY A 256 -17.51 -2.88 -12.12
CA GLY A 256 -17.50 -2.69 -13.58
C GLY A 256 -17.20 -1.25 -14.04
N ALA A 257 -16.91 -0.33 -13.12
CA ALA A 257 -16.52 1.04 -13.47
C ALA A 257 -15.01 1.11 -13.77
N PHE A 258 -14.64 1.18 -15.06
CA PHE A 258 -13.25 1.41 -15.45
C PHE A 258 -12.93 2.91 -15.40
N ASP A 259 -12.34 3.35 -14.28
CA ASP A 259 -11.91 4.73 -14.13
C ASP A 259 -10.38 4.84 -14.19
N VAL A 260 -9.90 5.59 -15.20
CA VAL A 260 -8.48 5.89 -15.39
C VAL A 260 -7.91 6.69 -14.23
N THR A 261 -8.74 7.48 -13.52
CA THR A 261 -8.33 8.27 -12.35
C THR A 261 -7.74 7.38 -11.26
N HIS A 262 -8.33 6.21 -11.04
CA HIS A 262 -7.84 5.26 -10.03
C HIS A 262 -6.50 4.64 -10.42
N LEU A 263 -6.26 4.39 -11.72
CA LEU A 263 -4.96 3.91 -12.22
C LEU A 263 -3.87 4.96 -11.99
N VAL A 264 -4.17 6.23 -12.34
CA VAL A 264 -3.25 7.36 -12.12
C VAL A 264 -2.97 7.54 -10.63
N TYR A 265 -3.96 7.36 -9.77
CA TYR A 265 -3.78 7.41 -8.31
C TYR A 265 -2.78 6.36 -7.83
N TYR A 266 -2.93 5.07 -8.21
CA TYR A 266 -1.99 4.03 -7.83
C TYR A 266 -0.57 4.31 -8.31
N LEU A 267 -0.42 4.80 -9.54
CA LEU A 267 0.89 5.18 -10.09
C LEU A 267 1.51 6.37 -9.32
N SER A 268 0.69 7.35 -8.95
CA SER A 268 1.13 8.52 -8.17
C SER A 268 1.59 8.12 -6.78
N VAL A 269 0.83 7.28 -6.08
CA VAL A 269 1.21 6.73 -4.76
C VAL A 269 2.50 5.93 -4.88
N THR A 270 2.60 5.05 -5.86
CA THR A 270 3.81 4.27 -6.11
C THR A 270 5.03 5.18 -6.33
N GLY A 271 4.91 6.18 -7.20
CA GLY A 271 5.99 7.13 -7.49
C GLY A 271 6.43 7.91 -6.26
N LEU A 272 5.47 8.41 -5.47
CA LEU A 272 5.72 9.18 -4.26
C LEU A 272 6.47 8.36 -3.20
N PHE A 273 6.01 7.15 -2.91
CA PHE A 273 6.67 6.30 -1.90
C PHE A 273 8.03 5.79 -2.37
N LEU A 274 8.20 5.50 -3.67
CA LEU A 274 9.52 5.18 -4.22
C LEU A 274 10.48 6.37 -4.12
N PHE A 275 10.00 7.60 -4.41
CA PHE A 275 10.80 8.80 -4.23
C PHE A 275 11.24 8.96 -2.77
N TRP A 276 10.34 8.82 -1.81
CA TRP A 276 10.67 8.88 -0.39
C TRP A 276 11.63 7.76 0.04
N THR A 277 11.49 6.56 -0.55
CA THR A 277 12.43 5.45 -0.31
C THR A 277 13.83 5.82 -0.78
N VAL A 278 13.97 6.40 -1.98
CA VAL A 278 15.26 6.87 -2.51
C VAL A 278 15.87 7.92 -1.58
N GLN A 279 15.08 8.93 -1.16
CA GLN A 279 15.56 9.98 -0.25
C GLN A 279 15.99 9.40 1.12
N SER A 280 15.25 8.43 1.65
CA SER A 280 15.60 7.76 2.91
C SER A 280 16.94 7.03 2.81
N VAL A 281 17.17 6.33 1.71
CA VAL A 281 18.43 5.60 1.46
C VAL A 281 19.59 6.57 1.19
N GLU A 282 19.37 7.65 0.44
CA GLU A 282 20.38 8.70 0.17
C GLU A 282 20.80 9.41 1.46
N LYS A 283 19.85 9.77 2.32
CA LYS A 283 20.17 10.41 3.62
C LYS A 283 21.12 9.55 4.44
N ARG A 284 20.98 8.24 4.43
CA ARG A 284 21.89 7.32 5.12
C ARG A 284 23.29 7.31 4.47
N ARG A 285 23.37 7.34 3.16
CA ARG A 285 24.65 7.42 2.44
C ARG A 285 25.47 8.63 2.91
N TRP A 286 24.84 9.79 3.13
CA TRP A 286 25.51 10.99 3.61
C TRP A 286 25.96 10.88 5.06
N SER A 287 25.20 10.20 5.93
CA SER A 287 25.58 10.04 7.34
C SER A 287 26.77 9.12 7.59
N TRP A 288 27.26 8.40 6.58
CA TRP A 288 28.44 7.55 6.65
C TRP A 288 29.71 8.23 6.11
N VAL A 289 29.57 9.36 5.44
CA VAL A 289 30.69 10.12 4.85
C VAL A 289 31.20 11.18 5.83
N VAL A 290 30.48 11.50 6.88
CA VAL A 290 30.84 12.40 7.98
C VAL A 290 31.21 11.57 9.21
#